data_b47b740250c148b05a1adb2e57bd3dab
#
_entry.id   b47b740250c148b05a1adb2e57bd3dab
#
_cell.length_a   1.000
_cell.length_b   1.000
_cell.length_c   1.000
_cell.angle_alpha   90.00
_cell.angle_beta   90.00
_cell.angle_gamma   90.00
#
_symmetry.space_group_name_H-M   'P 1'
#
loop_
_entity.id
_entity.type
_entity.pdbx_description
1 polymer ?
#
loop_
_entity_poly.entity_id
_entity_poly.type
_entity_poly.pdbx_seq_one_letter_code
_entity_poly.pdbx_strand_id
1 'polypeptide(L)'
;IRANANTVINENKPSDAREVLAYYNREQYGSNPLFYGPQYTEAFAGLDENNPYLDKAPNYERDYATGKYVIVNNFKNAEQNSDDNQKTFLPRLWSGDNIVSYISFTSPPEFRLNPDYPFEEDLAKYGVDPSQLSEEDLIQATAQLRNEIEKTVVDFRKAYAQKQMDNDDLVKFLRTYSDYLIIEKPSTADNLRFM
;
A
#
# COMPACT_ATOMS: atom_id res chain seq x y z
N ILE A 1 31.33 -21.63 -9.35
CA ILE A 1 32.66 -21.32 -9.94
C ILE A 1 32.78 -19.81 -10.19
N ARG A 2 31.79 -19.12 -10.74
CA ARG A 2 31.86 -17.65 -10.91
C ARG A 2 31.76 -16.84 -9.60
N ALA A 3 31.11 -17.37 -8.58
CA ALA A 3 30.99 -16.69 -7.29
C ALA A 3 32.37 -16.43 -6.61
N ASN A 4 33.35 -17.27 -6.88
CA ASN A 4 34.73 -17.11 -6.37
C ASN A 4 35.64 -16.24 -7.25
N ALA A 5 35.16 -15.74 -8.36
CA ALA A 5 35.99 -15.00 -9.30
C ALA A 5 36.26 -13.52 -8.91
N ASN A 6 35.70 -13.07 -7.79
CA ASN A 6 35.90 -11.75 -7.19
C ASN A 6 35.87 -10.59 -8.21
N THR A 7 34.86 -10.61 -9.08
CA THR A 7 34.67 -9.59 -10.13
C THR A 7 34.31 -8.25 -9.49
N VAL A 8 34.68 -7.14 -10.14
CA VAL A 8 34.44 -5.76 -9.64
C VAL A 8 32.95 -5.45 -9.42
N ILE A 9 32.08 -6.11 -10.19
CA ILE A 9 30.62 -6.05 -10.03
C ILE A 9 30.15 -7.47 -9.77
N ASN A 10 29.87 -7.78 -8.53
CA ASN A 10 29.32 -9.06 -8.09
C ASN A 10 28.12 -8.79 -7.18
N GLU A 11 27.02 -8.39 -7.80
CA GLU A 11 25.74 -8.28 -7.10
C GLU A 11 25.33 -9.66 -6.61
N ASN A 12 24.92 -9.77 -5.34
CA ASN A 12 24.49 -11.02 -4.70
C ASN A 12 25.55 -12.13 -4.70
N LYS A 13 26.74 -11.82 -4.26
CA LYS A 13 27.85 -12.77 -4.10
C LYS A 13 27.43 -13.97 -3.19
N PRO A 14 26.81 -15.03 -3.73
CA PRO A 14 26.43 -16.16 -2.91
C PRO A 14 27.66 -16.91 -2.44
N SER A 15 27.88 -16.92 -1.13
CA SER A 15 29.06 -17.55 -0.50
C SER A 15 28.76 -18.96 -0.01
N ASP A 16 27.47 -19.29 0.22
CA ASP A 16 27.04 -20.60 0.66
C ASP A 16 25.90 -21.18 -0.20
N ALA A 17 25.52 -22.42 0.06
CA ALA A 17 24.49 -23.13 -0.71
C ALA A 17 23.10 -22.51 -0.55
N ARG A 18 22.82 -21.85 0.59
CA ARG A 18 21.55 -21.18 0.85
C ARG A 18 21.44 -19.89 0.05
N GLU A 19 22.51 -19.09 0.06
CA GLU A 19 22.54 -17.85 -0.73
C GLU A 19 22.45 -18.16 -2.23
N VAL A 20 23.06 -19.28 -2.70
CA VAL A 20 22.88 -19.76 -4.06
C VAL A 20 21.43 -20.13 -4.33
N LEU A 21 20.74 -20.78 -3.39
CA LEU A 21 19.33 -21.15 -3.53
C LEU A 21 18.44 -19.91 -3.52
N ALA A 22 18.67 -18.96 -2.61
CA ALA A 22 17.95 -17.68 -2.55
C ALA A 22 18.12 -16.87 -3.85
N TYR A 23 19.32 -16.84 -4.40
CA TYR A 23 19.60 -16.23 -5.68
C TYR A 23 18.86 -16.93 -6.83
N TYR A 24 18.86 -18.27 -6.84
CA TYR A 24 18.16 -19.06 -7.85
C TYR A 24 16.65 -18.89 -7.77
N ASN A 25 16.11 -18.84 -6.58
CA ASN A 25 14.68 -18.61 -6.31
C ASN A 25 14.27 -17.14 -6.50
N ARG A 26 15.20 -16.25 -6.78
CA ARG A 26 14.96 -14.81 -6.93
C ARG A 26 14.27 -14.15 -5.73
N GLU A 27 14.57 -14.61 -4.53
CA GLU A 27 13.93 -14.14 -3.28
C GLU A 27 14.08 -12.61 -3.07
N GLN A 28 15.12 -12.02 -3.62
CA GLN A 28 15.40 -10.59 -3.58
C GLN A 28 14.45 -9.73 -4.44
N TYR A 29 13.73 -10.32 -5.37
CA TYR A 29 12.86 -9.55 -6.28
C TYR A 29 11.40 -9.49 -5.82
N GLY A 30 11.10 -10.07 -4.67
CA GLY A 30 9.73 -10.19 -4.20
C GLY A 30 8.89 -11.15 -5.06
N SER A 31 7.66 -11.36 -4.68
CA SER A 31 6.73 -12.20 -5.41
C SER A 31 5.47 -11.40 -5.75
N ASN A 32 5.12 -11.37 -7.02
CA ASN A 32 3.84 -10.80 -7.43
C ASN A 32 2.74 -11.87 -7.32
N PRO A 33 1.63 -11.57 -6.67
CA PRO A 33 0.53 -12.51 -6.57
C PRO A 33 -0.10 -12.71 -7.96
N LEU A 34 -0.11 -13.97 -8.45
CA LEU A 34 -0.65 -14.27 -9.77
C LEU A 34 -2.16 -14.48 -9.77
N PHE A 35 -2.69 -15.08 -8.70
CA PHE A 35 -4.09 -15.51 -8.63
C PHE A 35 -4.95 -14.68 -7.71
N TYR A 36 -4.43 -14.25 -6.58
CA TYR A 36 -5.15 -13.42 -5.61
C TYR A 36 -4.17 -12.48 -4.92
N GLY A 37 -4.50 -11.21 -4.89
CA GLY A 37 -3.64 -10.20 -4.29
C GLY A 37 -4.14 -8.78 -4.48
N PRO A 38 -3.40 -7.81 -3.94
CA PRO A 38 -3.79 -6.41 -3.98
C PRO A 38 -3.71 -5.81 -5.39
N GLN A 39 -4.42 -4.72 -5.56
CA GLN A 39 -4.33 -3.85 -6.73
C GLN A 39 -3.61 -2.55 -6.35
N TYR A 40 -3.30 -1.70 -7.34
CA TYR A 40 -2.58 -0.44 -7.13
C TYR A 40 -3.25 0.51 -6.13
N THR A 41 -4.55 0.36 -5.92
CA THR A 41 -5.31 1.18 -4.95
C THR A 41 -4.94 0.90 -3.51
N GLU A 42 -4.29 -0.23 -3.21
CA GLU A 42 -3.65 -0.51 -1.92
C GLU A 42 -2.68 0.61 -1.50
N ALA A 43 -1.97 1.21 -2.46
CA ALA A 43 -1.04 2.31 -2.19
C ALA A 43 -1.71 3.54 -1.56
N PHE A 44 -3.03 3.63 -1.59
CA PHE A 44 -3.83 4.68 -0.98
C PHE A 44 -4.62 4.20 0.23
N ALA A 45 -5.12 2.94 0.21
CA ALA A 45 -5.99 2.40 1.25
C ALA A 45 -5.23 1.95 2.51
N GLY A 46 -3.89 1.77 2.40
CA GLY A 46 -3.08 1.32 3.53
C GLY A 46 -3.15 -0.19 3.79
N LEU A 47 -2.71 -0.57 4.99
CA LEU A 47 -2.66 -1.96 5.45
C LEU A 47 -3.95 -2.33 6.17
N ASP A 48 -4.19 -3.63 6.33
CA ASP A 48 -5.28 -4.15 7.15
C ASP A 48 -5.16 -3.65 8.60
N GLU A 49 -6.23 -3.04 9.12
CA GLU A 49 -6.22 -2.42 10.45
C GLU A 49 -6.01 -3.43 11.59
N ASN A 50 -6.54 -4.65 11.44
CA ASN A 50 -6.47 -5.66 12.48
C ASN A 50 -5.15 -6.44 12.45
N ASN A 51 -4.65 -6.73 11.25
CA ASN A 51 -3.44 -7.53 11.03
C ASN A 51 -2.56 -6.90 9.95
N PRO A 52 -1.89 -5.78 10.23
CA PRO A 52 -1.13 -5.03 9.22
C PRO A 52 0.08 -5.80 8.67
N TYR A 53 0.52 -6.83 9.39
CA TYR A 53 1.67 -7.66 8.99
C TYR A 53 1.36 -9.14 9.19
N LEU A 54 1.72 -9.95 8.19
CA LEU A 54 1.68 -11.40 8.26
C LEU A 54 3.08 -11.97 8.47
N ASP A 55 3.19 -12.93 9.36
CA ASP A 55 4.44 -13.64 9.58
C ASP A 55 4.77 -14.55 8.39
N LYS A 56 5.98 -14.41 7.85
CA LYS A 56 6.55 -15.40 6.91
C LYS A 56 7.11 -16.62 7.65
N ALA A 57 7.50 -17.64 6.88
CA ALA A 57 8.17 -18.81 7.42
C ALA A 57 9.43 -18.41 8.20
N PRO A 58 9.73 -19.07 9.35
CA PRO A 58 10.91 -18.76 10.14
C PRO A 58 12.19 -19.07 9.35
N ASN A 59 13.24 -18.24 9.56
CA ASN A 59 14.54 -18.48 9.00
C ASN A 59 15.28 -19.53 9.85
N TYR A 60 15.76 -20.57 9.20
CA TYR A 60 16.54 -21.65 9.82
C TYR A 60 18.00 -21.53 9.40
N GLU A 61 18.92 -21.58 10.37
CA GLU A 61 20.34 -21.71 10.11
C GLU A 61 20.88 -23.01 10.72
N ARG A 62 21.90 -23.57 10.06
CA ARG A 62 22.56 -24.77 10.58
C ARG A 62 23.52 -24.35 11.67
N ASP A 63 23.31 -24.85 12.88
CA ASP A 63 24.31 -24.78 13.93
C ASP A 63 25.43 -25.80 13.61
N TYR A 64 26.59 -25.28 13.28
CA TYR A 64 27.74 -26.10 12.92
C TYR A 64 28.30 -26.92 14.10
N ALA A 65 28.03 -26.51 15.35
CA ALA A 65 28.48 -27.24 16.56
C ALA A 65 27.61 -28.49 16.78
N THR A 66 26.30 -28.40 16.59
CA THR A 66 25.37 -29.51 16.85
C THR A 66 24.92 -30.22 15.57
N GLY A 67 25.16 -29.63 14.39
CA GLY A 67 24.73 -30.12 13.10
C GLY A 67 23.21 -30.02 12.84
N LYS A 68 22.47 -29.40 13.77
CA LYS A 68 21.00 -29.22 13.67
C LYS A 68 20.63 -27.85 13.11
N TYR A 69 19.44 -27.76 12.52
CA TYR A 69 18.88 -26.49 12.13
C TYR A 69 18.20 -25.83 13.34
N VAL A 70 18.57 -24.59 13.61
CA VAL A 70 17.99 -23.76 14.66
C VAL A 70 17.29 -22.55 14.04
N ILE A 71 16.22 -22.10 14.67
CA ILE A 71 15.55 -20.87 14.27
C ILE A 71 16.42 -19.71 14.77
N VAL A 72 17.00 -18.97 13.81
CA VAL A 72 17.90 -17.84 14.12
C VAL A 72 17.12 -16.57 14.38
N ASN A 73 15.94 -16.44 13.81
CA ASN A 73 15.13 -15.28 13.97
C ASN A 73 13.69 -15.68 14.32
N ASN A 74 13.28 -15.35 15.54
CA ASN A 74 11.88 -15.47 15.95
C ASN A 74 10.99 -14.41 15.28
N PHE A 75 11.58 -13.32 14.82
CA PHE A 75 10.91 -12.39 13.91
C PHE A 75 11.02 -12.97 12.51
N LYS A 76 10.05 -13.72 12.14
CA LYS A 76 9.82 -14.10 10.76
C LYS A 76 9.78 -12.82 9.95
N ASN A 77 10.38 -12.82 8.76
CA ASN A 77 10.23 -11.70 7.87
C ASN A 77 8.74 -11.41 7.72
N ALA A 78 8.30 -10.25 8.20
CA ALA A 78 6.92 -9.86 8.08
C ALA A 78 6.62 -9.44 6.63
N GLU A 79 5.47 -9.81 6.14
CA GLU A 79 4.92 -9.32 4.88
C GLU A 79 3.80 -8.34 5.20
N GLN A 80 3.78 -7.20 4.51
CA GLN A 80 2.69 -6.26 4.63
C GLN A 80 1.40 -6.93 4.19
N ASN A 81 0.37 -6.81 5.01
CA ASN A 81 -0.95 -7.33 4.73
C ASN A 81 -1.85 -6.17 4.31
N SER A 82 -2.19 -6.15 3.06
CA SER A 82 -3.10 -5.17 2.51
C SER A 82 -4.53 -5.43 2.99
N ASP A 83 -5.34 -4.39 3.06
CA ASP A 83 -6.78 -4.52 3.29
C ASP A 83 -7.39 -5.52 2.28
N ASP A 84 -8.18 -6.46 2.77
CA ASP A 84 -8.85 -7.47 1.93
C ASP A 84 -9.79 -6.85 0.89
N ASN A 85 -10.35 -5.66 1.17
CA ASN A 85 -11.15 -4.91 0.22
C ASN A 85 -10.35 -4.49 -1.01
N GLN A 86 -9.03 -4.39 -0.91
CA GLN A 86 -8.14 -4.01 -2.02
C GLN A 86 -7.62 -5.23 -2.80
N LYS A 87 -7.89 -6.44 -2.34
CA LYS A 87 -7.48 -7.68 -3.02
C LYS A 87 -8.50 -8.13 -4.05
N THR A 88 -8.02 -8.74 -5.12
CA THR A 88 -8.87 -9.29 -6.19
C THR A 88 -8.31 -10.61 -6.72
N PHE A 89 -9.16 -11.35 -7.43
CA PHE A 89 -8.73 -12.52 -8.18
C PHE A 89 -8.09 -12.08 -9.50
N LEU A 90 -6.94 -12.68 -9.84
CA LEU A 90 -6.10 -12.32 -11.01
C LEU A 90 -5.74 -10.83 -11.03
N PRO A 91 -4.98 -10.33 -10.03
CA PRO A 91 -4.59 -8.93 -9.99
C PRO A 91 -3.62 -8.61 -11.13
N ARG A 92 -4.06 -7.81 -12.08
CA ARG A 92 -3.22 -7.33 -13.21
C ARG A 92 -2.75 -5.90 -13.00
N LEU A 93 -3.52 -5.13 -12.27
CA LEU A 93 -3.26 -3.72 -11.97
C LEU A 93 -2.63 -3.59 -10.58
N TRP A 94 -1.48 -4.22 -10.33
CA TRP A 94 -0.88 -4.33 -9.00
C TRP A 94 0.23 -3.33 -8.70
N SER A 95 0.89 -2.77 -9.73
CA SER A 95 2.08 -1.93 -9.54
C SER A 95 1.73 -0.50 -9.15
N GLY A 96 2.17 -0.06 -7.97
CA GLY A 96 2.03 1.31 -7.50
C GLY A 96 2.79 2.35 -8.32
N ASP A 97 3.81 1.93 -9.09
CA ASP A 97 4.59 2.83 -9.95
C ASP A 97 3.88 3.13 -11.28
N ASN A 98 2.95 2.26 -11.69
CA ASN A 98 2.26 2.36 -12.97
C ASN A 98 0.83 2.88 -12.88
N ILE A 99 0.43 3.47 -11.75
CA ILE A 99 -0.94 3.93 -11.46
C ILE A 99 -1.49 4.83 -12.57
N VAL A 100 -0.72 5.85 -12.97
CA VAL A 100 -1.14 6.81 -14.01
C VAL A 100 -1.42 6.10 -15.33
N SER A 101 -0.56 5.13 -15.71
CA SER A 101 -0.76 4.32 -16.91
C SER A 101 -2.01 3.46 -16.79
N TYR A 102 -2.25 2.83 -15.64
CA TYR A 102 -3.45 2.03 -15.42
C TYR A 102 -4.73 2.86 -15.55
N ILE A 103 -4.78 4.04 -14.92
CA ILE A 103 -5.93 4.96 -15.02
C ILE A 103 -6.16 5.40 -16.48
N SER A 104 -5.09 5.54 -17.27
CA SER A 104 -5.21 5.93 -18.69
C SER A 104 -5.85 4.84 -19.56
N PHE A 105 -5.69 3.57 -19.21
CA PHE A 105 -6.22 2.41 -19.95
C PHE A 105 -7.53 1.88 -19.38
N THR A 106 -7.83 2.20 -18.12
CA THR A 106 -9.04 1.76 -17.42
C THR A 106 -9.90 2.96 -17.04
N SER A 107 -10.73 2.81 -16.04
CA SER A 107 -11.44 3.93 -15.41
C SER A 107 -10.65 4.40 -14.17
N PRO A 108 -10.73 5.69 -13.81
CA PRO A 108 -10.20 6.16 -12.56
C PRO A 108 -10.89 5.44 -11.39
N PRO A 109 -10.18 5.22 -10.26
CA PRO A 109 -10.78 4.59 -9.09
C PRO A 109 -11.89 5.48 -8.53
N GLU A 110 -12.99 4.87 -8.11
CA GLU A 110 -14.01 5.57 -7.37
C GLU A 110 -13.54 5.83 -5.94
N PHE A 111 -13.82 7.02 -5.43
CA PHE A 111 -13.46 7.40 -4.07
C PHE A 111 -14.55 8.26 -3.45
N ARG A 112 -14.69 8.15 -2.14
CA ARG A 112 -15.67 8.90 -1.35
C ARG A 112 -15.10 9.23 0.01
N LEU A 113 -15.65 10.26 0.66
CA LEU A 113 -15.29 10.57 2.05
C LEU A 113 -15.64 9.38 2.94
N ASN A 114 -14.70 9.04 3.84
CA ASN A 114 -14.94 8.02 4.86
C ASN A 114 -15.88 8.61 5.94
N PRO A 115 -17.09 8.09 6.11
CA PRO A 115 -18.04 8.61 7.10
C PRO A 115 -17.58 8.36 8.54
N ASP A 116 -16.78 7.32 8.75
CA ASP A 116 -16.36 6.85 10.08
C ASP A 116 -14.98 7.38 10.47
N TYR A 117 -14.39 8.27 9.65
CA TYR A 117 -13.08 8.85 9.95
C TYR A 117 -13.15 9.75 11.19
N PRO A 118 -12.23 9.60 12.17
CA PRO A 118 -12.22 10.39 13.40
C PRO A 118 -11.60 11.78 13.19
N PHE A 119 -12.34 12.69 12.54
CA PHE A 119 -11.87 14.05 12.24
C PHE A 119 -11.42 14.84 13.47
N GLU A 120 -11.87 14.46 14.64
CA GLU A 120 -11.52 15.09 15.91
C GLU A 120 -10.01 15.00 16.19
N GLU A 121 -9.40 13.87 15.86
CA GLU A 121 -7.95 13.63 16.05
C GLU A 121 -7.08 14.54 15.19
N ASP A 122 -7.62 15.01 14.08
CA ASP A 122 -6.88 15.83 13.12
C ASP A 122 -7.02 17.33 13.35
N LEU A 123 -7.89 17.78 14.26
CA LEU A 123 -8.07 19.19 14.55
C LEU A 123 -6.75 19.90 14.91
N ALA A 124 -5.87 19.20 15.61
CA ALA A 124 -4.55 19.71 15.95
C ALA A 124 -3.67 20.01 14.72
N LYS A 125 -3.79 19.23 13.65
CA LYS A 125 -3.07 19.45 12.37
C LYS A 125 -3.52 20.74 11.68
N TYR A 126 -4.75 21.16 11.95
CA TYR A 126 -5.35 22.40 11.40
C TYR A 126 -5.27 23.58 12.36
N GLY A 127 -4.45 23.47 13.43
CA GLY A 127 -4.18 24.56 14.36
C GLY A 127 -5.26 24.76 15.45
N VAL A 128 -6.15 23.80 15.62
CA VAL A 128 -7.19 23.80 16.65
C VAL A 128 -6.78 22.81 17.74
N ASP A 129 -6.58 23.29 18.97
CA ASP A 129 -6.23 22.42 20.10
C ASP A 129 -7.52 21.85 20.74
N PRO A 130 -7.81 20.55 20.58
CA PRO A 130 -9.05 19.96 21.09
C PRO A 130 -9.19 20.07 22.61
N SER A 131 -8.07 20.13 23.34
CA SER A 131 -8.07 20.17 24.81
C SER A 131 -8.55 21.51 25.40
N GLN A 132 -8.59 22.56 24.59
CA GLN A 132 -9.00 23.90 24.99
C GLN A 132 -10.44 24.24 24.61
N LEU A 133 -11.12 23.35 23.89
CA LEU A 133 -12.47 23.56 23.41
C LEU A 133 -13.50 23.00 24.38
N SER A 134 -14.68 23.62 24.42
CA SER A 134 -15.86 23.02 25.03
C SER A 134 -16.36 21.86 24.14
N GLU A 135 -17.16 20.95 24.69
CA GLU A 135 -17.73 19.83 23.95
C GLU A 135 -18.56 20.29 22.73
N GLU A 136 -19.29 21.40 22.87
CA GLU A 136 -20.08 21.99 21.77
C GLU A 136 -19.19 22.58 20.68
N ASP A 137 -18.13 23.29 21.06
CA ASP A 137 -17.16 23.88 20.13
C ASP A 137 -16.37 22.78 19.41
N LEU A 138 -16.03 21.69 20.08
CA LEU A 138 -15.35 20.53 19.52
C LEU A 138 -16.19 19.87 18.42
N ILE A 139 -17.47 19.63 18.69
CA ILE A 139 -18.42 19.08 17.71
C ILE A 139 -18.51 20.02 16.49
N GLN A 140 -18.62 21.33 16.74
CA GLN A 140 -18.71 22.31 15.67
C GLN A 140 -17.43 22.36 14.82
N ALA A 141 -16.25 22.37 15.45
CA ALA A 141 -14.96 22.38 14.76
C ALA A 141 -14.77 21.11 13.91
N THR A 142 -15.12 19.94 14.47
CA THR A 142 -15.06 18.67 13.75
C THR A 142 -15.99 18.66 12.54
N ALA A 143 -17.22 19.17 12.69
CA ALA A 143 -18.17 19.28 11.58
C ALA A 143 -17.70 20.26 10.51
N GLN A 144 -17.06 21.37 10.88
CA GLN A 144 -16.50 22.32 9.93
C GLN A 144 -15.36 21.69 9.12
N LEU A 145 -14.40 21.03 9.78
CA LEU A 145 -13.30 20.34 9.13
C LEU A 145 -13.80 19.28 8.15
N ARG A 146 -14.75 18.45 8.58
CA ARG A 146 -15.38 17.45 7.71
C ARG A 146 -16.01 18.08 6.47
N ASN A 147 -16.79 19.16 6.63
CA ASN A 147 -17.44 19.84 5.52
C ASN A 147 -16.43 20.47 4.56
N GLU A 148 -15.31 20.98 5.06
CA GLU A 148 -14.25 21.56 4.23
C GLU A 148 -13.56 20.48 3.38
N ILE A 149 -13.24 19.35 3.99
CA ILE A 149 -12.65 18.21 3.27
C ILE A 149 -13.65 17.64 2.25
N GLU A 150 -14.92 17.47 2.64
CA GLU A 150 -15.96 17.01 1.72
C GLU A 150 -16.11 17.93 0.51
N LYS A 151 -16.13 19.23 0.74
CA LYS A 151 -16.16 20.23 -0.34
C LYS A 151 -14.94 20.09 -1.25
N THR A 152 -13.76 19.93 -0.68
CA THR A 152 -12.51 19.75 -1.44
C THR A 152 -12.59 18.51 -2.33
N VAL A 153 -13.10 17.39 -1.81
CA VAL A 153 -13.31 16.15 -2.56
C VAL A 153 -14.30 16.34 -3.71
N VAL A 154 -15.42 17.02 -3.44
CA VAL A 154 -16.45 17.29 -4.47
C VAL A 154 -15.92 18.23 -5.55
N ASP A 155 -15.21 19.28 -5.17
CA ASP A 155 -14.67 20.26 -6.12
C ASP A 155 -13.57 19.63 -6.98
N PHE A 156 -12.71 18.79 -6.39
CA PHE A 156 -11.70 18.04 -7.15
C PHE A 156 -12.37 17.09 -8.18
N ARG A 157 -13.40 16.34 -7.77
CA ARG A 157 -14.15 15.45 -8.69
C ARG A 157 -14.73 16.20 -9.86
N LYS A 158 -15.30 17.39 -9.62
CA LYS A 158 -15.85 18.23 -10.69
C LYS A 158 -14.77 18.69 -11.65
N ALA A 159 -13.64 19.20 -11.12
CA ALA A 159 -12.52 19.67 -11.91
C ALA A 159 -11.92 18.53 -12.76
N TYR A 160 -11.76 17.33 -12.18
CA TYR A 160 -11.28 16.16 -12.89
C TYR A 160 -12.25 15.70 -13.99
N ALA A 161 -13.56 15.65 -13.71
CA ALA A 161 -14.58 15.33 -14.71
C ALA A 161 -14.63 16.34 -15.86
N GLN A 162 -14.32 17.60 -15.61
CA GLN A 162 -14.22 18.67 -16.62
C GLN A 162 -12.87 18.67 -17.35
N LYS A 163 -11.99 17.71 -17.09
CA LYS A 163 -10.63 17.62 -17.65
C LYS A 163 -9.74 18.84 -17.37
N GLN A 164 -9.98 19.51 -16.26
CA GLN A 164 -9.12 20.58 -15.75
C GLN A 164 -7.92 20.04 -14.96
N MET A 165 -8.01 18.78 -14.55
CA MET A 165 -6.98 18.02 -13.84
C MET A 165 -6.65 16.75 -14.61
N ASP A 166 -5.41 16.30 -14.54
CA ASP A 166 -4.93 15.09 -15.20
C ASP A 166 -4.83 13.88 -14.24
N ASN A 167 -4.35 12.74 -14.74
CA ASN A 167 -4.22 11.53 -13.94
C ASN A 167 -3.11 11.66 -12.87
N ASP A 168 -2.07 12.47 -13.12
CA ASP A 168 -1.04 12.74 -12.13
C ASP A 168 -1.60 13.57 -10.98
N ASP A 169 -2.45 14.55 -11.28
CA ASP A 169 -3.15 15.34 -10.26
C ASP A 169 -4.09 14.47 -9.43
N LEU A 170 -4.79 13.52 -10.07
CA LEU A 170 -5.63 12.56 -9.36
C LEU A 170 -4.80 11.70 -8.41
N VAL A 171 -3.66 11.17 -8.84
CA VAL A 171 -2.79 10.34 -7.99
C VAL A 171 -2.24 11.15 -6.81
N LYS A 172 -1.84 12.40 -7.04
CA LYS A 172 -1.39 13.30 -5.96
C LYS A 172 -2.51 13.58 -4.97
N PHE A 173 -3.71 13.87 -5.47
CA PHE A 173 -4.88 14.11 -4.64
C PHE A 173 -5.21 12.90 -3.77
N LEU A 174 -5.29 11.70 -4.37
CA LEU A 174 -5.57 10.47 -3.64
C LEU A 174 -4.51 10.17 -2.56
N ARG A 175 -3.23 10.43 -2.83
CA ARG A 175 -2.15 10.28 -1.84
C ARG A 175 -2.26 11.28 -0.68
N THR A 176 -2.67 12.52 -0.98
CA THR A 176 -2.77 13.58 0.04
C THR A 176 -3.96 13.38 0.96
N TYR A 177 -5.05 12.87 0.42
CA TYR A 177 -6.32 12.69 1.14
C TYR A 177 -6.67 11.25 1.43
N SER A 178 -5.73 10.29 1.25
CA SER A 178 -5.95 8.86 1.45
C SER A 178 -6.63 8.53 2.76
N ASP A 179 -6.19 9.13 3.86
CA ASP A 179 -6.69 8.86 5.21
C ASP A 179 -8.18 9.20 5.35
N TYR A 180 -8.64 10.24 4.65
CA TYR A 180 -10.03 10.70 4.70
C TYR A 180 -10.97 9.98 3.73
N LEU A 181 -10.41 9.14 2.83
CA LEU A 181 -11.14 8.57 1.71
C LEU A 181 -11.27 7.06 1.79
N ILE A 182 -12.44 6.57 1.44
CA ILE A 182 -12.62 5.18 1.01
C ILE A 182 -12.40 5.16 -0.50
N ILE A 183 -11.36 4.43 -0.93
CA ILE A 183 -10.99 4.29 -2.34
C ILE A 183 -11.35 2.88 -2.78
N GLU A 184 -12.20 2.78 -3.80
CA GLU A 184 -12.66 1.51 -4.32
C GLU A 184 -11.62 0.92 -5.28
N LYS A 185 -11.39 -0.38 -5.18
CA LYS A 185 -10.50 -1.10 -6.09
C LYS A 185 -11.05 -1.11 -7.52
N PRO A 186 -10.17 -1.17 -8.54
CA PRO A 186 -10.59 -1.36 -9.92
C PRO A 186 -11.47 -2.60 -10.08
N SER A 187 -12.44 -2.51 -10.98
CA SER A 187 -13.36 -3.61 -11.23
C SER A 187 -12.67 -4.83 -11.84
N THR A 188 -13.29 -5.99 -11.74
CA THR A 188 -12.82 -7.21 -12.42
C THR A 188 -12.78 -7.02 -13.94
N ALA A 189 -13.68 -6.20 -14.49
CA ALA A 189 -13.70 -5.86 -15.91
C ALA A 189 -12.47 -5.05 -16.33
N ASP A 190 -12.01 -4.12 -15.50
CA ASP A 190 -10.79 -3.34 -15.75
C ASP A 190 -9.55 -4.24 -15.75
N ASN A 191 -9.47 -5.18 -14.80
CA ASN A 191 -8.39 -6.18 -14.80
C ASN A 191 -8.37 -7.05 -16.05
N LEU A 192 -9.54 -7.44 -16.57
CA LEU A 192 -9.65 -8.23 -17.81
C LEU A 192 -9.32 -7.42 -19.07
N ARG A 193 -9.63 -6.12 -19.09
CA ARG A 193 -9.27 -5.23 -20.21
C ARG A 193 -7.75 -5.05 -20.35
N PHE A 194 -7.03 -5.21 -19.26
CA PHE A 194 -5.57 -5.10 -19.22
C PHE A 194 -4.85 -6.41 -19.60
N MET A 195 -5.60 -7.49 -19.89
CA MET A 195 -5.05 -8.77 -20.39
C MET A 195 -4.86 -8.77 -21.91
#